data_3295dcbe526d60b00a9714c70d580590
#
_entry.id   3295dcbe526d60b00a9714c70d580590
#
_cell.length_a   1.000
_cell.length_b   1.000
_cell.length_c   1.000
_cell.angle_alpha   90.00
_cell.angle_beta   90.00
_cell.angle_gamma   90.00
#
_symmetry.space_group_name_H-M   'P 1'
#
loop_
_entity.id
_entity.type
_entity.pdbx_description
1 polymer ?
#
loop_
_entity_poly.entity_id
_entity_poly.type
_entity_poly.pdbx_seq_one_letter_code
_entity_poly.pdbx_strand_id
1 'polypeptide(L)'
;CATKYPILMVHGVFFRDFRYLNYWGRIPAELEKNGTVIYYGNHQSAASVADSGAEIAARIREVLQETGSEKVNIIAHSKGGLDSRYAISRLGMAPYVASLTTINTPHRGCEFADYLLNLIPKKQKNAVAAAYNATLKKLGDDNPDFLAAVGDLTASACRKLNEELQDPAGVYIQSTGSCLKHASGGRFPLNLTNRFVHLFDGENDGLVGEASFRWGEAYT
;
A
#
# COMPACT_ATOMS: atom_id res chain seq x y z
N CYS A 1 10.03 3.39 -21.44
CA CYS A 1 9.02 3.26 -20.36
C CYS A 1 7.67 3.91 -20.70
N ALA A 2 7.51 4.45 -21.94
CA ALA A 2 6.19 4.95 -22.35
C ALA A 2 5.16 3.84 -22.30
N THR A 3 4.08 4.07 -21.57
CA THR A 3 2.95 3.14 -21.43
C THR A 3 1.74 3.68 -22.19
N LYS A 4 0.86 2.79 -22.67
CA LYS A 4 -0.38 3.20 -23.35
C LYS A 4 -1.27 4.06 -22.45
N TYR A 5 -1.28 3.76 -21.17
CA TYR A 5 -2.12 4.44 -20.18
C TYR A 5 -1.25 5.12 -19.10
N PRO A 6 -1.70 6.22 -18.49
CA PRO A 6 -0.97 6.87 -17.42
C PRO A 6 -0.78 5.92 -16.23
N ILE A 7 0.27 6.16 -15.46
CA ILE A 7 0.56 5.41 -14.23
C ILE A 7 0.03 6.19 -13.04
N LEU A 8 -0.80 5.56 -12.22
CA LEU A 8 -1.22 6.04 -10.91
C LEU A 8 -0.34 5.39 -9.84
N MET A 9 0.45 6.18 -9.12
CA MET A 9 1.31 5.71 -8.04
C MET A 9 0.58 5.83 -6.70
N VAL A 10 0.43 4.70 -6.00
CA VAL A 10 -0.34 4.58 -4.76
C VAL A 10 0.60 4.21 -3.62
N HIS A 11 0.80 5.15 -2.68
CA HIS A 11 1.70 4.97 -1.55
C HIS A 11 1.14 4.00 -0.49
N GLY A 12 1.98 3.62 0.48
CA GLY A 12 1.59 2.78 1.60
C GLY A 12 1.15 3.58 2.84
N VAL A 13 1.11 2.88 3.97
CA VAL A 13 0.69 3.43 5.26
C VAL A 13 1.73 4.41 5.86
N PHE A 14 1.25 5.43 6.57
CA PHE A 14 1.99 6.43 7.37
C PHE A 14 2.82 7.45 6.60
N PHE A 15 3.13 7.24 5.35
CA PHE A 15 3.94 8.15 4.55
C PHE A 15 3.22 8.44 3.24
N ARG A 16 3.29 9.69 2.83
CA ARG A 16 2.74 10.17 1.55
C ARG A 16 3.73 11.12 0.91
N ASP A 17 3.54 11.41 -0.36
CA ASP A 17 4.28 12.48 -1.01
C ASP A 17 3.84 13.82 -0.43
N PHE A 18 4.70 14.43 0.34
CA PHE A 18 4.49 15.73 0.94
C PHE A 18 5.73 16.61 0.67
N ARG A 19 5.56 17.90 0.52
CA ARG A 19 6.51 18.96 0.11
C ARG A 19 8.02 18.65 0.21
N TYR A 20 8.44 17.88 1.22
CA TYR A 20 9.85 17.56 1.51
C TYR A 20 10.08 16.05 1.69
N LEU A 21 9.03 15.24 1.65
CA LEU A 21 9.08 13.79 1.77
C LEU A 21 8.67 13.19 0.42
N ASN A 22 9.67 12.85 -0.37
CA ASN A 22 9.45 12.14 -1.62
C ASN A 22 9.35 10.64 -1.33
N TYR A 23 8.13 10.13 -1.22
CA TYR A 23 7.85 8.71 -0.96
C TYR A 23 8.50 7.80 -1.99
N TRP A 24 8.37 8.13 -3.26
CA TRP A 24 8.83 7.32 -4.39
C TRP A 24 10.30 7.57 -4.77
N GLY A 25 10.98 8.51 -4.11
CA GLY A 25 12.36 8.87 -4.40
C GLY A 25 12.53 9.35 -5.84
N ARG A 26 13.49 8.79 -6.54
CA ARG A 26 13.80 9.15 -7.93
C ARG A 26 12.96 8.41 -8.98
N ILE A 27 12.15 7.41 -8.58
CA ILE A 27 11.45 6.52 -9.49
C ILE A 27 10.52 7.29 -10.45
N PRO A 28 9.65 8.22 -9.99
CA PRO A 28 8.77 8.96 -10.90
C PRO A 28 9.55 9.74 -11.96
N ALA A 29 10.56 10.50 -11.53
CA ALA A 29 11.36 11.31 -12.44
C ALA A 29 12.09 10.49 -13.52
N GLU A 30 12.58 9.29 -13.16
CA GLU A 30 13.21 8.40 -14.15
C GLU A 30 12.18 7.79 -15.11
N LEU A 31 10.99 7.50 -14.66
CA LEU A 31 9.91 7.02 -15.53
C LEU A 31 9.42 8.11 -16.48
N GLU A 32 9.20 9.33 -15.99
CA GLU A 32 8.78 10.49 -16.78
C GLU A 32 9.81 10.86 -17.85
N LYS A 33 11.09 10.86 -17.49
CA LYS A 33 12.21 11.06 -18.43
C LYS A 33 12.20 10.05 -19.59
N ASN A 34 11.64 8.87 -19.36
CA ASN A 34 11.50 7.82 -20.36
C ASN A 34 10.09 7.76 -20.98
N GLY A 35 9.31 8.84 -20.89
CA GLY A 35 8.05 9.04 -21.59
C GLY A 35 6.80 8.54 -20.89
N THR A 36 6.88 8.24 -19.59
CA THR A 36 5.71 7.84 -18.80
C THR A 36 4.97 9.08 -18.29
N VAL A 37 3.65 9.04 -18.28
CA VAL A 37 2.80 10.05 -17.62
C VAL A 37 2.41 9.52 -16.24
N ILE A 38 2.74 10.26 -15.18
CA ILE A 38 2.57 9.82 -13.79
C ILE A 38 1.57 10.72 -13.05
N TYR A 39 0.72 10.06 -12.28
CA TYR A 39 -0.19 10.66 -11.32
C TYR A 39 0.01 10.01 -9.94
N TYR A 40 -0.36 10.72 -8.89
CA TYR A 40 -0.27 10.24 -7.51
C TYR A 40 -1.66 10.00 -6.92
N GLY A 41 -1.79 8.98 -6.08
CA GLY A 41 -3.04 8.61 -5.44
C GLY A 41 -3.59 9.68 -4.50
N ASN A 42 -2.69 10.40 -3.81
CA ASN A 42 -3.01 11.50 -2.88
C ASN A 42 -4.03 11.15 -1.78
N HIS A 43 -4.23 9.86 -1.53
CA HIS A 43 -5.14 9.35 -0.50
C HIS A 43 -4.57 9.52 0.91
N GLN A 44 -5.41 9.33 1.94
CA GLN A 44 -4.99 9.35 3.34
C GLN A 44 -3.94 8.26 3.59
N SER A 45 -2.87 8.60 4.31
CA SER A 45 -1.80 7.63 4.61
C SER A 45 -2.14 6.67 5.75
N ALA A 46 -3.14 7.00 6.55
CA ALA A 46 -3.63 6.17 7.64
C ALA A 46 -5.16 6.19 7.68
N ALA A 47 -5.77 5.33 6.89
CA ALA A 47 -7.19 5.06 6.88
C ALA A 47 -7.44 3.56 6.69
N SER A 48 -8.68 3.10 6.83
CA SER A 48 -9.04 1.73 6.50
C SER A 48 -8.78 1.42 5.02
N VAL A 49 -8.64 0.14 4.66
CA VAL A 49 -8.56 -0.29 3.26
C VAL A 49 -9.80 0.17 2.47
N ALA A 50 -10.97 0.16 3.09
CA ALA A 50 -12.20 0.60 2.45
C ALA A 50 -12.20 2.10 2.15
N ASP A 51 -11.81 2.94 3.12
CA ASP A 51 -11.77 4.39 2.95
C ASP A 51 -10.69 4.81 1.95
N SER A 52 -9.46 4.29 2.10
CA SER A 52 -8.38 4.53 1.14
C SER A 52 -8.75 4.05 -0.27
N GLY A 53 -9.40 2.88 -0.36
CA GLY A 53 -9.90 2.36 -1.64
C GLY A 53 -10.94 3.28 -2.30
N ALA A 54 -11.81 3.92 -1.51
CA ALA A 54 -12.79 4.88 -2.02
C ALA A 54 -12.10 6.14 -2.57
N GLU A 55 -11.08 6.66 -1.88
CA GLU A 55 -10.29 7.80 -2.36
C GLU A 55 -9.51 7.46 -3.64
N ILE A 56 -8.92 6.25 -3.72
CA ILE A 56 -8.24 5.77 -4.93
C ILE A 56 -9.24 5.63 -6.09
N ALA A 57 -10.44 5.11 -5.85
CA ALA A 57 -11.47 5.00 -6.88
C ALA A 57 -11.91 6.38 -7.41
N ALA A 58 -12.01 7.39 -6.53
CA ALA A 58 -12.25 8.77 -6.94
C ALA A 58 -11.09 9.32 -7.77
N ARG A 59 -9.85 9.08 -7.32
CA ARG A 59 -8.65 9.56 -8.03
C ARG A 59 -8.48 8.92 -9.40
N ILE A 60 -8.80 7.64 -9.57
CA ILE A 60 -8.83 7.00 -10.90
C ILE A 60 -9.76 7.76 -11.83
N ARG A 61 -10.98 8.08 -11.41
CA ARG A 61 -11.94 8.83 -12.24
C ARG A 61 -11.44 10.21 -12.63
N GLU A 62 -10.82 10.93 -11.68
CA GLU A 62 -10.21 12.24 -11.93
C GLU A 62 -9.12 12.14 -13.00
N VAL A 63 -8.18 11.20 -12.86
CA VAL A 63 -7.08 10.99 -13.81
C VAL A 63 -7.62 10.67 -15.21
N LEU A 64 -8.65 9.84 -15.32
CA LEU A 64 -9.27 9.52 -16.59
C LEU A 64 -9.94 10.75 -17.22
N GLN A 65 -10.61 11.57 -16.41
CA GLN A 65 -11.22 12.83 -16.87
C GLN A 65 -10.17 13.85 -17.32
N GLU A 66 -9.08 14.00 -16.54
CA GLU A 66 -7.97 14.92 -16.84
C GLU A 66 -7.24 14.55 -18.13
N THR A 67 -7.05 13.25 -18.36
CA THR A 67 -6.21 12.74 -19.47
C THR A 67 -7.00 12.36 -20.71
N GLY A 68 -8.30 12.12 -20.60
CA GLY A 68 -9.10 11.49 -21.65
C GLY A 68 -8.73 10.02 -21.90
N SER A 69 -7.95 9.40 -21.02
CA SER A 69 -7.54 8.01 -21.14
C SER A 69 -8.67 7.06 -20.75
N GLU A 70 -8.73 5.89 -21.40
CA GLU A 70 -9.74 4.87 -21.08
C GLU A 70 -9.42 4.12 -19.79
N LYS A 71 -8.14 3.99 -19.45
CA LYS A 71 -7.65 3.22 -18.30
C LYS A 71 -6.43 3.87 -17.67
N VAL A 72 -6.08 3.39 -16.48
CA VAL A 72 -4.80 3.66 -15.80
C VAL A 72 -4.04 2.35 -15.58
N ASN A 73 -2.71 2.43 -15.45
CA ASN A 73 -1.91 1.41 -14.80
C ASN A 73 -1.66 1.85 -13.34
N ILE A 74 -1.73 0.93 -12.41
CA ILE A 74 -1.47 1.23 -10.99
C ILE A 74 -0.15 0.59 -10.57
N ILE A 75 0.73 1.38 -9.93
CA ILE A 75 1.87 0.90 -9.18
C ILE A 75 1.61 1.25 -7.71
N ALA A 76 1.44 0.23 -6.89
CA ALA A 76 1.06 0.38 -5.50
C ALA A 76 2.11 -0.23 -4.56
N HIS A 77 2.46 0.47 -3.49
CA HIS A 77 3.40 -0.03 -2.49
C HIS A 77 2.69 -0.33 -1.17
N SER A 78 3.10 -1.42 -0.50
CA SER A 78 2.65 -1.78 0.85
C SER A 78 1.12 -1.85 0.95
N LYS A 79 0.50 -1.21 1.96
CA LYS A 79 -0.96 -1.12 2.13
C LYS A 79 -1.69 -0.62 0.87
N GLY A 80 -1.06 0.29 0.09
CA GLY A 80 -1.67 0.81 -1.14
C GLY A 80 -2.05 -0.27 -2.16
N GLY A 81 -1.39 -1.43 -2.13
CA GLY A 81 -1.78 -2.58 -2.94
C GLY A 81 -3.12 -3.19 -2.50
N LEU A 82 -3.38 -3.28 -1.18
CA LEU A 82 -4.67 -3.73 -0.64
C LEU A 82 -5.78 -2.72 -0.97
N ASP A 83 -5.50 -1.43 -0.78
CA ASP A 83 -6.41 -0.32 -1.08
C ASP A 83 -6.81 -0.32 -2.56
N SER A 84 -5.82 -0.53 -3.45
CA SER A 84 -6.04 -0.62 -4.90
C SER A 84 -6.86 -1.85 -5.28
N ARG A 85 -6.59 -3.02 -4.68
CA ARG A 85 -7.41 -4.22 -4.89
C ARG A 85 -8.86 -3.99 -4.46
N TYR A 86 -9.07 -3.31 -3.33
CA TYR A 86 -10.41 -2.97 -2.88
C TYR A 86 -11.14 -2.05 -3.88
N ALA A 87 -10.47 -1.00 -4.35
CA ALA A 87 -11.01 -0.10 -5.39
C ALA A 87 -11.40 -0.86 -6.67
N ILE A 88 -10.53 -1.75 -7.14
CA ILE A 88 -10.72 -2.52 -8.36
C ILE A 88 -11.87 -3.51 -8.21
N SER A 89 -11.87 -4.31 -7.13
CA SER A 89 -12.79 -5.45 -6.97
C SER A 89 -14.15 -5.06 -6.40
N ARG A 90 -14.19 -4.13 -5.43
CA ARG A 90 -15.43 -3.77 -4.71
C ARG A 90 -16.09 -2.48 -5.20
N LEU A 91 -15.29 -1.52 -5.68
CA LEU A 91 -15.80 -0.20 -6.05
C LEU A 91 -15.95 -0.02 -7.57
N GLY A 92 -15.90 -1.12 -8.32
CA GLY A 92 -16.18 -1.14 -9.75
C GLY A 92 -15.14 -0.47 -10.63
N MET A 93 -13.86 -0.39 -10.17
CA MET A 93 -12.82 0.24 -10.97
C MET A 93 -12.15 -0.71 -11.97
N ALA A 94 -12.48 -2.00 -11.99
CA ALA A 94 -11.92 -2.97 -12.93
C ALA A 94 -11.96 -2.54 -14.42
N PRO A 95 -13.06 -1.96 -14.96
CA PRO A 95 -13.09 -1.51 -16.35
C PRO A 95 -12.09 -0.40 -16.67
N TYR A 96 -11.66 0.35 -15.66
CA TYR A 96 -10.81 1.54 -15.76
C TYR A 96 -9.34 1.30 -15.41
N VAL A 97 -8.99 0.06 -15.06
CA VAL A 97 -7.61 -0.32 -14.72
C VAL A 97 -7.12 -1.36 -15.72
N ALA A 98 -5.96 -1.11 -16.31
CA ALA A 98 -5.33 -2.07 -17.23
C ALA A 98 -4.44 -3.06 -16.46
N SER A 99 -3.67 -2.55 -15.49
CA SER A 99 -2.79 -3.37 -14.66
C SER A 99 -2.65 -2.84 -13.24
N LEU A 100 -2.40 -3.75 -12.31
CA LEU A 100 -1.98 -3.47 -10.94
C LEU A 100 -0.65 -4.17 -10.67
N THR A 101 0.40 -3.39 -10.42
CA THR A 101 1.68 -3.89 -9.93
C THR A 101 1.80 -3.54 -8.45
N THR A 102 1.90 -4.54 -7.58
CA THR A 102 2.09 -4.33 -6.15
C THR A 102 3.53 -4.57 -5.74
N ILE A 103 4.06 -3.70 -4.87
CA ILE A 103 5.42 -3.74 -4.37
C ILE A 103 5.36 -3.93 -2.86
N ASN A 104 5.94 -4.99 -2.34
CA ASN A 104 5.98 -5.31 -0.90
C ASN A 104 4.61 -5.19 -0.20
N THR A 105 3.54 -5.55 -0.90
CA THR A 105 2.17 -5.49 -0.35
C THR A 105 1.89 -6.69 0.53
N PRO A 106 1.38 -6.50 1.75
CA PRO A 106 1.05 -7.60 2.65
C PRO A 106 -0.29 -8.25 2.26
N HIS A 107 -0.34 -8.94 1.12
CA HIS A 107 -1.57 -9.58 0.62
C HIS A 107 -2.15 -10.62 1.56
N ARG A 108 -1.32 -11.22 2.41
CA ARG A 108 -1.74 -12.18 3.46
C ARG A 108 -1.62 -11.61 4.86
N GLY A 109 -1.36 -10.30 4.94
CA GLY A 109 -1.14 -9.58 6.20
C GLY A 109 0.25 -9.81 6.76
N CYS A 110 0.42 -9.40 8.00
CA CYS A 110 1.65 -9.47 8.76
C CYS A 110 1.34 -9.97 10.18
N GLU A 111 1.86 -11.14 10.57
CA GLU A 111 1.65 -11.68 11.93
C GLU A 111 2.33 -10.81 12.99
N PHE A 112 3.42 -10.16 12.63
CA PHE A 112 4.08 -9.19 13.50
C PHE A 112 3.17 -7.99 13.83
N ALA A 113 2.31 -7.55 12.91
CA ALA A 113 1.31 -6.51 13.18
C ALA A 113 0.25 -6.97 14.19
N ASP A 114 -0.22 -8.23 14.07
CA ASP A 114 -1.10 -8.83 15.08
C ASP A 114 -0.44 -8.82 16.47
N TYR A 115 0.81 -9.23 16.55
CA TYR A 115 1.58 -9.23 17.80
C TYR A 115 1.72 -7.83 18.39
N LEU A 116 2.11 -6.83 17.61
CA LEU A 116 2.26 -5.44 18.08
C LEU A 116 0.94 -4.86 18.58
N LEU A 117 -0.15 -5.07 17.88
CA LEU A 117 -1.48 -4.61 18.31
C LEU A 117 -1.93 -5.27 19.61
N ASN A 118 -1.51 -6.51 19.85
CA ASN A 118 -1.84 -7.24 21.08
C ASN A 118 -0.97 -6.82 22.26
N LEU A 119 0.25 -6.31 22.02
CA LEU A 119 1.11 -5.77 23.10
C LEU A 119 0.58 -4.46 23.69
N ILE A 120 -0.18 -3.68 22.93
CA ILE A 120 -0.74 -2.42 23.42
C ILE A 120 -1.93 -2.75 24.34
N PRO A 121 -1.86 -2.42 25.64
CA PRO A 121 -2.99 -2.65 26.55
C PRO A 121 -4.26 -1.98 26.05
N LYS A 122 -5.39 -2.66 26.12
CA LYS A 122 -6.69 -2.16 25.59
C LYS A 122 -7.02 -0.74 26.06
N LYS A 123 -6.69 -0.40 27.33
CA LYS A 123 -6.91 0.93 27.89
C LYS A 123 -6.03 2.02 27.29
N GLN A 124 -4.89 1.66 26.67
CA GLN A 124 -3.93 2.61 26.09
C GLN A 124 -4.04 2.71 24.57
N LYS A 125 -4.74 1.79 23.90
CA LYS A 125 -4.87 1.79 22.43
C LYS A 125 -5.36 3.14 21.89
N ASN A 126 -6.40 3.70 22.49
CA ASN A 126 -6.96 4.98 22.06
C ASN A 126 -6.00 6.16 22.29
N ALA A 127 -5.23 6.16 23.38
CA ALA A 127 -4.23 7.21 23.63
C ALA A 127 -3.07 7.13 22.63
N VAL A 128 -2.58 5.93 22.33
CA VAL A 128 -1.55 5.69 21.32
C VAL A 128 -2.07 6.12 19.96
N ALA A 129 -3.27 5.69 19.57
CA ALA A 129 -3.89 6.08 18.30
C ALA A 129 -4.05 7.60 18.18
N ALA A 130 -4.52 8.27 19.24
CA ALA A 130 -4.69 9.72 19.26
C ALA A 130 -3.35 10.46 19.03
N ALA A 131 -2.25 9.99 19.64
CA ALA A 131 -0.92 10.57 19.45
C ALA A 131 -0.41 10.39 18.01
N TYR A 132 -0.59 9.18 17.42
CA TYR A 132 -0.24 8.95 16.02
C TYR A 132 -1.10 9.77 15.07
N ASN A 133 -2.42 9.80 15.26
CA ASN A 133 -3.35 10.57 14.43
C ASN A 133 -3.03 12.08 14.48
N ALA A 134 -2.68 12.61 15.65
CA ALA A 134 -2.27 14.00 15.76
C ALA A 134 -0.98 14.31 14.98
N THR A 135 -0.05 13.35 14.93
CA THR A 135 1.18 13.47 14.14
C THR A 135 0.89 13.39 12.64
N LEU A 136 0.07 12.43 12.22
CA LEU A 136 -0.30 12.23 10.82
C LEU A 136 -1.08 13.42 10.24
N LYS A 137 -1.94 14.05 11.04
CA LYS A 137 -2.59 15.33 10.67
C LYS A 137 -1.58 16.43 10.35
N LYS A 138 -0.51 16.55 11.13
CA LYS A 138 0.58 17.52 10.86
C LYS A 138 1.36 17.16 9.59
N LEU A 139 1.36 15.91 9.19
CA LEU A 139 2.00 15.40 7.97
C LEU A 139 1.07 15.42 6.74
N GLY A 140 -0.15 15.95 6.90
CA GLY A 140 -1.05 16.21 5.78
C GLY A 140 -2.23 15.25 5.61
N ASP A 141 -2.46 14.34 6.55
CA ASP A 141 -3.70 13.55 6.56
C ASP A 141 -4.84 14.38 7.20
N ASP A 142 -5.96 14.45 6.54
CA ASP A 142 -7.11 15.22 7.04
C ASP A 142 -7.86 14.47 8.16
N ASN A 143 -8.02 13.16 8.00
CA ASN A 143 -8.76 12.32 8.93
C ASN A 143 -8.10 10.96 9.19
N PRO A 144 -6.88 10.93 9.76
CA PRO A 144 -6.13 9.69 9.96
C PRO A 144 -6.80 8.80 11.02
N ASP A 145 -6.84 7.50 10.73
CA ASP A 145 -7.22 6.44 11.65
C ASP A 145 -6.12 5.37 11.73
N PHE A 146 -5.20 5.56 12.66
CA PHE A 146 -4.06 4.67 12.89
C PHE A 146 -4.50 3.23 13.18
N LEU A 147 -5.52 3.04 14.02
CA LEU A 147 -5.95 1.69 14.42
C LEU A 147 -6.62 0.94 13.28
N ALA A 148 -7.45 1.62 12.49
CA ALA A 148 -8.04 1.04 11.30
C ALA A 148 -6.95 0.64 10.29
N ALA A 149 -6.01 1.56 10.00
CA ALA A 149 -4.94 1.31 9.05
C ALA A 149 -4.06 0.11 9.44
N VAL A 150 -3.65 0.00 10.70
CA VAL A 150 -2.81 -1.12 11.18
C VAL A 150 -3.66 -2.39 11.36
N GLY A 151 -4.91 -2.26 11.79
CA GLY A 151 -5.84 -3.38 11.92
C GLY A 151 -6.05 -4.14 10.62
N ASP A 152 -6.16 -3.42 9.51
CA ASP A 152 -6.35 -4.00 8.17
C ASP A 152 -5.08 -4.70 7.63
N LEU A 153 -3.91 -4.46 8.24
CA LEU A 153 -2.66 -5.13 7.88
C LEU A 153 -2.42 -6.45 8.63
N THR A 154 -3.28 -6.81 9.57
CA THR A 154 -3.18 -8.07 10.31
C THR A 154 -3.45 -9.28 9.41
N ALA A 155 -2.85 -10.43 9.72
CA ALA A 155 -3.09 -11.66 8.98
C ALA A 155 -4.56 -12.07 8.97
N SER A 156 -5.27 -11.84 10.07
CA SER A 156 -6.70 -12.13 10.20
C SER A 156 -7.57 -11.22 9.33
N ALA A 157 -7.26 -9.91 9.25
CA ALA A 157 -7.99 -8.96 8.42
C ALA A 157 -7.75 -9.22 6.92
N CYS A 158 -6.49 -9.44 6.52
CA CYS A 158 -6.16 -9.76 5.13
C CYS A 158 -6.78 -11.08 4.66
N ARG A 159 -6.91 -12.07 5.54
CA ARG A 159 -7.64 -13.32 5.20
C ARG A 159 -9.09 -13.03 4.85
N LYS A 160 -9.80 -12.27 5.68
CA LYS A 160 -11.19 -11.86 5.41
C LYS A 160 -11.28 -11.05 4.12
N LEU A 161 -10.38 -10.10 3.94
CA LEU A 161 -10.33 -9.30 2.71
C LEU A 161 -10.16 -10.19 1.46
N ASN A 162 -9.29 -11.20 1.53
CA ASN A 162 -9.06 -12.13 0.42
C ASN A 162 -10.26 -13.06 0.14
N GLU A 163 -11.07 -13.37 1.14
CA GLU A 163 -12.34 -14.11 0.97
C GLU A 163 -13.41 -13.25 0.27
N GLU A 164 -13.37 -11.93 0.50
CA GLU A 164 -14.34 -10.99 -0.04
C GLU A 164 -13.97 -10.43 -1.41
N LEU A 165 -12.68 -10.28 -1.69
CA LEU A 165 -12.16 -9.70 -2.94
C LEU A 165 -11.81 -10.79 -3.94
N GLN A 166 -12.39 -10.70 -5.12
CA GLN A 166 -11.99 -11.51 -6.27
C GLN A 166 -11.22 -10.64 -7.26
N ASP A 167 -10.09 -11.13 -7.74
CA ASP A 167 -9.34 -10.43 -8.77
C ASP A 167 -10.14 -10.48 -10.08
N PRO A 168 -10.53 -9.32 -10.64
CA PRO A 168 -11.43 -9.29 -11.78
C PRO A 168 -10.72 -9.68 -13.07
N ALA A 169 -11.39 -10.45 -13.91
CA ALA A 169 -10.93 -10.74 -15.27
C ALA A 169 -10.70 -9.44 -16.06
N GLY A 170 -9.59 -9.36 -16.79
CA GLY A 170 -9.26 -8.21 -17.64
C GLY A 170 -8.44 -7.10 -16.96
N VAL A 171 -8.04 -7.28 -15.72
CA VAL A 171 -7.00 -6.50 -15.05
C VAL A 171 -5.78 -7.39 -14.85
N TYR A 172 -4.65 -7.04 -15.47
CA TYR A 172 -3.40 -7.77 -15.24
C TYR A 172 -2.82 -7.42 -13.86
N ILE A 173 -2.73 -8.41 -12.97
CA ILE A 173 -2.22 -8.22 -11.62
C ILE A 173 -0.90 -8.95 -11.46
N GLN A 174 0.12 -8.22 -11.01
CA GLN A 174 1.43 -8.77 -10.68
C GLN A 174 1.95 -8.18 -9.38
N SER A 175 2.89 -8.89 -8.76
CA SER A 175 3.52 -8.46 -7.52
C SER A 175 5.04 -8.61 -7.58
N THR A 176 5.71 -7.77 -6.83
CA THR A 176 7.15 -7.86 -6.58
C THR A 176 7.43 -7.68 -5.10
N GLY A 177 8.47 -8.32 -4.62
CA GLY A 177 8.89 -8.23 -3.22
C GLY A 177 10.38 -8.08 -3.08
N SER A 178 10.81 -7.58 -1.93
CA SER A 178 12.21 -7.49 -1.57
C SER A 178 12.42 -7.92 -0.12
N CYS A 179 13.53 -8.57 0.16
CA CYS A 179 13.87 -9.03 1.50
C CYS A 179 15.24 -8.52 1.92
N LEU A 180 15.38 -8.22 3.20
CA LEU A 180 16.67 -7.94 3.81
C LEU A 180 17.36 -9.27 4.16
N LYS A 181 18.41 -9.63 3.45
CA LYS A 181 19.20 -10.82 3.77
C LYS A 181 19.82 -10.75 5.17
N HIS A 182 20.18 -9.55 5.62
CA HIS A 182 20.75 -9.31 6.94
C HIS A 182 20.26 -7.95 7.48
N ALA A 183 20.06 -7.87 8.80
CA ALA A 183 19.67 -6.64 9.47
C ALA A 183 20.62 -5.46 9.19
N SER A 184 21.91 -5.74 8.96
CA SER A 184 22.92 -4.74 8.58
C SER A 184 22.75 -4.15 7.17
N GLY A 185 22.01 -4.81 6.30
CA GLY A 185 21.72 -4.33 4.94
C GLY A 185 20.62 -3.26 4.86
N GLY A 186 19.82 -3.14 5.92
CA GLY A 186 18.72 -2.18 5.97
C GLY A 186 19.09 -0.86 6.63
N ARG A 187 18.28 0.17 6.35
CA ARG A 187 18.38 1.46 7.04
C ARG A 187 17.48 1.48 8.28
N PHE A 188 17.85 2.28 9.27
CA PHE A 188 17.01 2.55 10.44
C PHE A 188 15.64 3.15 9.99
N PRO A 189 14.48 2.70 10.54
CA PRO A 189 14.32 1.69 11.60
C PRO A 189 14.18 0.23 11.10
N LEU A 190 14.05 -0.03 9.80
CA LEU A 190 13.75 -1.34 9.22
C LEU A 190 14.78 -2.42 9.55
N ASN A 191 16.04 -2.02 9.72
CA ASN A 191 17.09 -2.95 10.13
C ASN A 191 16.91 -3.49 11.55
N LEU A 192 16.25 -2.74 12.45
CA LEU A 192 15.96 -3.20 13.80
C LEU A 192 14.75 -4.14 13.84
N THR A 193 13.72 -3.84 13.07
CA THR A 193 12.49 -4.65 13.04
C THR A 193 12.69 -5.97 12.29
N ASN A 194 13.61 -6.04 11.33
CA ASN A 194 13.86 -7.23 10.53
C ASN A 194 14.02 -8.52 11.37
N ARG A 195 14.77 -8.48 12.45
CA ARG A 195 14.97 -9.65 13.33
C ARG A 195 13.69 -10.04 14.07
N PHE A 196 12.89 -9.07 14.48
CA PHE A 196 11.62 -9.34 15.16
C PHE A 196 10.60 -9.90 14.19
N VAL A 197 10.45 -9.28 13.04
CA VAL A 197 9.56 -9.78 11.97
C VAL A 197 9.95 -11.20 11.55
N HIS A 198 11.25 -11.50 11.47
CA HIS A 198 11.74 -12.84 11.12
C HIS A 198 11.24 -13.95 12.05
N LEU A 199 11.00 -13.64 13.32
CA LEU A 199 10.49 -14.62 14.30
C LEU A 199 9.03 -15.04 14.02
N PHE A 200 8.26 -14.21 13.31
CA PHE A 200 6.85 -14.42 13.02
C PHE A 200 6.61 -14.76 11.54
N ASP A 201 7.21 -13.98 10.66
CA ASP A 201 6.89 -13.97 9.22
C ASP A 201 8.05 -14.53 8.35
N GLY A 202 9.19 -14.92 8.93
CA GLY A 202 10.34 -15.42 8.20
C GLY A 202 11.12 -14.34 7.45
N GLU A 203 11.60 -14.65 6.22
CA GLU A 203 12.29 -13.67 5.38
C GLU A 203 11.40 -12.48 5.11
N ASN A 204 11.93 -11.25 5.26
CA ASN A 204 11.12 -10.03 5.27
C ASN A 204 11.93 -8.80 4.85
N ASP A 205 11.22 -7.71 4.56
CA ASP A 205 11.80 -6.40 4.22
C ASP A 205 12.05 -5.50 5.45
N GLY A 206 11.80 -6.00 6.64
CA GLY A 206 11.83 -5.28 7.92
C GLY A 206 10.44 -4.99 8.51
N LEU A 207 9.35 -5.20 7.76
CA LEU A 207 7.97 -4.99 8.19
C LEU A 207 7.05 -6.14 7.79
N VAL A 208 7.21 -6.69 6.59
CA VAL A 208 6.31 -7.68 5.99
C VAL A 208 7.11 -8.89 5.53
N GLY A 209 6.62 -10.09 5.79
CA GLY A 209 7.23 -11.33 5.35
C GLY A 209 7.07 -11.60 3.85
N GLU A 210 8.08 -12.20 3.22
CA GLU A 210 8.10 -12.50 1.79
C GLU A 210 6.89 -13.31 1.33
N ALA A 211 6.47 -14.28 2.13
CA ALA A 211 5.31 -15.11 1.83
C ALA A 211 4.02 -14.31 1.58
N SER A 212 3.95 -13.09 2.13
CA SER A 212 2.80 -12.20 1.99
C SER A 212 2.82 -11.38 0.71
N PHE A 213 3.96 -11.21 0.02
CA PHE A 213 4.07 -10.37 -1.17
C PHE A 213 3.48 -10.99 -2.44
N ARG A 214 3.54 -12.30 -2.57
CA ARG A 214 3.19 -13.01 -3.79
C ARG A 214 1.68 -12.98 -4.05
N TRP A 215 1.27 -12.34 -5.17
CA TRP A 215 -0.10 -12.22 -5.62
C TRP A 215 -0.21 -12.02 -7.13
N GLY A 216 -1.37 -12.41 -7.71
CA GLY A 216 -1.66 -12.21 -9.12
C GLY A 216 -0.99 -13.23 -10.05
N GLU A 217 -0.84 -12.85 -11.32
CA GLU A 217 -0.39 -13.72 -12.41
C GLU A 217 1.14 -13.91 -12.45
N ALA A 218 1.90 -12.92 -11.95
CA ALA A 218 3.36 -12.95 -11.92
C ALA A 218 3.91 -12.41 -10.61
N TYR A 219 5.05 -12.96 -10.18
CA TYR A 219 5.83 -12.51 -9.03
C TYR A 219 7.31 -12.44 -9.38
N THR A 220 7.96 -11.33 -9.02
CA THR A 220 9.39 -11.07 -9.26
C THR A 220 10.10 -10.66 -7.99
#